data_447b856a1af0e92b8e97e8f4353dbc9a
#
_entry.id   447b856a1af0e92b8e97e8f4353dbc9a
#
_cell.length_a   1.000
_cell.length_b   1.000
_cell.length_c   1.000
_cell.angle_alpha   90.00
_cell.angle_beta   90.00
_cell.angle_gamma   90.00
#
_symmetry.space_group_name_H-M   'P 1'
#
loop_
_entity.id
_entity.type
_entity.pdbx_description
1 polymer ?
#
loop_
_entity_poly.entity_id
_entity_poly.type
_entity_poly.pdbx_seq_one_letter_code
_entity_poly.pdbx_strand_id
1 'polypeptide(L)'
;MKRIITGIIVLCAALVANTQNSQHDWADFKRYAPANESVQAKPRAVFMGDSITDHWYLMDADFFNDNNLVCRGISGQTTSHMLVRFRRDVIDLSPKYVVILAGINDIALNNGYISLENILGNIQSMCEIARAHKIRPIICSVLPADTIVWRPEVKKPAEEVIKMNEMLQAYAKSEKIQYVDYHSVLKDENNGLSAQYAYDGLHPTLECYKIMEQIILQHL
;
A
#
# COMPACT_ATOMS: atom_id res chain seq x y z
N MET A 1 -55.14 -29.07 57.12
CA MET A 1 -54.54 -27.87 56.55
C MET A 1 -53.39 -28.31 55.62
N LYS A 2 -53.64 -28.33 54.29
CA LYS A 2 -52.63 -28.68 53.26
C LYS A 2 -52.04 -27.37 52.73
N ARG A 3 -50.76 -27.19 52.94
CA ARG A 3 -49.99 -26.04 52.32
C ARG A 3 -49.60 -26.41 50.90
N ILE A 4 -50.11 -25.69 49.93
CA ILE A 4 -49.72 -25.72 48.52
C ILE A 4 -48.47 -24.84 48.38
N ILE A 5 -47.34 -25.44 48.06
CA ILE A 5 -46.12 -24.73 47.71
C ILE A 5 -46.16 -24.53 46.20
N THR A 6 -46.42 -23.31 45.76
CA THR A 6 -46.35 -22.94 44.36
C THR A 6 -44.90 -22.62 44.00
N GLY A 7 -44.27 -23.54 43.28
CA GLY A 7 -42.92 -23.35 42.76
C GLY A 7 -42.96 -22.42 41.54
N ILE A 8 -42.28 -21.29 41.62
CA ILE A 8 -42.04 -20.41 40.50
C ILE A 8 -40.85 -20.97 39.73
N ILE A 9 -41.11 -21.48 38.53
CA ILE A 9 -40.05 -21.84 37.58
C ILE A 9 -39.64 -20.56 36.85
N VAL A 10 -38.47 -20.04 37.19
CA VAL A 10 -37.85 -18.94 36.44
C VAL A 10 -37.18 -19.53 35.20
N LEU A 11 -37.82 -19.33 34.06
CA LEU A 11 -37.29 -19.69 32.76
C LEU A 11 -36.25 -18.63 32.34
N CYS A 12 -34.96 -18.88 32.60
CA CYS A 12 -33.88 -18.11 32.05
C CYS A 12 -33.76 -18.41 30.54
N ALA A 13 -34.42 -17.61 29.72
CA ALA A 13 -34.15 -17.58 28.29
C ALA A 13 -32.75 -17.00 28.08
N ALA A 14 -31.75 -17.83 27.86
CA ALA A 14 -30.46 -17.40 27.40
C ALA A 14 -30.62 -16.85 25.95
N LEU A 15 -30.63 -15.53 25.81
CA LEU A 15 -30.43 -14.89 24.53
C LEU A 15 -29.01 -15.20 24.06
N VAL A 16 -28.87 -16.23 23.24
CA VAL A 16 -27.65 -16.44 22.45
C VAL A 16 -27.63 -15.30 21.46
N ALA A 17 -26.92 -14.21 21.80
CA ALA A 17 -26.53 -13.22 20.83
C ALA A 17 -25.67 -13.92 19.78
N ASN A 18 -26.27 -14.18 18.63
CA ASN A 18 -25.55 -14.61 17.44
C ASN A 18 -24.70 -13.41 16.99
N THR A 19 -23.55 -13.23 17.64
CA THR A 19 -22.49 -12.38 17.08
C THR A 19 -22.06 -13.11 15.83
N GLN A 20 -22.63 -12.73 14.68
CA GLN A 20 -21.98 -12.99 13.41
C GLN A 20 -20.60 -12.37 13.55
N ASN A 21 -19.62 -13.22 13.80
CA ASN A 21 -18.21 -12.88 13.72
C ASN A 21 -17.96 -12.58 12.25
N SER A 22 -18.23 -11.34 11.83
CA SER A 22 -17.84 -10.87 10.52
C SER A 22 -16.32 -10.96 10.53
N GLN A 23 -15.79 -12.00 9.87
CA GLN A 23 -14.36 -12.15 9.69
C GLN A 23 -13.87 -10.90 8.99
N HIS A 24 -13.26 -10.00 9.76
CA HIS A 24 -12.74 -8.73 9.26
C HIS A 24 -11.47 -9.02 8.46
N ASP A 25 -11.57 -8.92 7.15
CA ASP A 25 -10.42 -9.01 6.24
C ASP A 25 -9.62 -7.71 6.28
N TRP A 26 -8.86 -7.51 7.38
CA TRP A 26 -8.18 -6.25 7.67
C TRP A 26 -7.10 -5.87 6.64
N ALA A 27 -6.51 -6.85 5.95
CA ALA A 27 -5.53 -6.64 4.89
C ALA A 27 -6.16 -6.58 3.49
N ASP A 28 -7.49 -6.75 3.41
CA ASP A 28 -8.29 -6.69 2.19
C ASP A 28 -7.82 -7.70 1.11
N PHE A 29 -7.59 -8.95 1.52
CA PHE A 29 -7.23 -10.04 0.60
C PHE A 29 -8.29 -10.27 -0.49
N LYS A 30 -9.55 -9.94 -0.20
CA LYS A 30 -10.66 -10.11 -1.15
C LYS A 30 -10.59 -9.12 -2.32
N ARG A 31 -9.94 -7.96 -2.14
CA ARG A 31 -9.89 -6.89 -3.15
C ARG A 31 -9.43 -7.39 -4.51
N TYR A 32 -8.37 -8.19 -4.53
CA TYR A 32 -7.78 -8.68 -5.77
C TYR A 32 -7.91 -10.19 -5.99
N ALA A 33 -8.58 -10.94 -5.11
CA ALA A 33 -8.69 -12.40 -5.23
C ALA A 33 -9.25 -12.83 -6.60
N PRO A 34 -10.39 -12.29 -7.10
CA PRO A 34 -10.89 -12.67 -8.43
C PRO A 34 -9.95 -12.24 -9.57
N ALA A 35 -9.35 -11.06 -9.45
CA ALA A 35 -8.42 -10.55 -10.46
C ALA A 35 -7.13 -11.38 -10.50
N ASN A 36 -6.65 -11.88 -9.35
CA ASN A 36 -5.48 -12.76 -9.28
C ASN A 36 -5.73 -14.09 -10.00
N GLU A 37 -6.93 -14.66 -9.87
CA GLU A 37 -7.33 -15.91 -10.54
C GLU A 37 -7.45 -15.74 -12.07
N SER A 38 -7.74 -14.53 -12.54
CA SER A 38 -7.91 -14.22 -13.97
C SER A 38 -6.62 -13.86 -14.71
N VAL A 39 -5.49 -13.72 -14.02
CA VAL A 39 -4.19 -13.44 -14.65
C VAL A 39 -3.70 -14.67 -15.41
N GLN A 40 -3.82 -14.66 -16.75
CA GLN A 40 -3.48 -15.81 -17.62
C GLN A 40 -1.98 -15.93 -17.95
N ALA A 41 -1.27 -14.80 -17.96
CA ALA A 41 0.14 -14.75 -18.35
C ALA A 41 0.96 -14.03 -17.26
N LYS A 42 2.24 -14.36 -17.20
CA LYS A 42 3.16 -13.68 -16.28
C LYS A 42 3.20 -12.18 -16.57
N PRO A 43 2.86 -11.32 -15.60
CA PRO A 43 2.98 -9.89 -15.78
C PRO A 43 4.44 -9.47 -15.98
N ARG A 44 4.66 -8.39 -16.75
CA ARG A 44 5.97 -7.73 -16.80
C ARG A 44 6.31 -7.19 -15.41
N ALA A 45 5.38 -6.50 -14.77
CA ALA A 45 5.53 -6.04 -13.40
C ALA A 45 4.20 -6.04 -12.65
N VAL A 46 4.28 -6.21 -11.32
CA VAL A 46 3.21 -5.91 -10.37
C VAL A 46 3.56 -4.63 -9.63
N PHE A 47 2.63 -3.69 -9.58
CA PHE A 47 2.74 -2.44 -8.85
C PHE A 47 2.05 -2.60 -7.50
N MET A 48 2.84 -2.80 -6.45
CA MET A 48 2.39 -2.92 -5.06
C MET A 48 2.40 -1.54 -4.42
N GLY A 49 1.25 -1.11 -3.88
CA GLY A 49 1.15 0.20 -3.28
C GLY A 49 -0.18 0.48 -2.57
N ASP A 50 -0.43 1.74 -2.33
CA ASP A 50 -1.59 2.29 -1.65
C ASP A 50 -2.56 3.02 -2.62
N SER A 51 -3.21 4.12 -2.14
CA SER A 51 -4.12 4.93 -2.95
C SER A 51 -3.44 5.56 -4.17
N ILE A 52 -2.16 5.90 -4.07
CA ILE A 52 -1.44 6.48 -5.21
C ILE A 52 -1.36 5.46 -6.34
N THR A 53 -1.08 4.20 -6.04
CA THR A 53 -1.06 3.12 -7.04
C THR A 53 -2.48 2.73 -7.50
N ASP A 54 -3.47 2.70 -6.60
CA ASP A 54 -4.87 2.39 -6.91
C ASP A 54 -5.48 3.44 -7.87
N HIS A 55 -5.28 4.73 -7.56
CA HIS A 55 -5.75 5.83 -8.41
C HIS A 55 -5.01 5.91 -9.75
N TRP A 56 -3.74 5.51 -9.81
CA TRP A 56 -3.02 5.43 -11.09
C TRP A 56 -3.74 4.53 -12.08
N TYR A 57 -4.12 3.33 -11.65
CA TYR A 57 -4.88 2.42 -12.50
C TYR A 57 -6.27 2.97 -12.85
N LEU A 58 -6.95 3.64 -11.90
CA LEU A 58 -8.26 4.23 -12.16
C LEU A 58 -8.21 5.38 -13.17
N MET A 59 -7.12 6.15 -13.20
CA MET A 59 -6.94 7.28 -14.11
C MET A 59 -6.35 6.88 -15.46
N ASP A 60 -5.53 5.83 -15.49
CA ASP A 60 -4.86 5.39 -16.71
C ASP A 60 -4.69 3.87 -16.75
N ALA A 61 -5.81 3.17 -16.93
CA ALA A 61 -5.79 1.71 -17.07
C ALA A 61 -5.02 1.25 -18.32
N ASP A 62 -5.00 2.07 -19.37
CA ASP A 62 -4.33 1.75 -20.64
C ASP A 62 -2.82 1.64 -20.44
N PHE A 63 -2.22 2.49 -19.61
CA PHE A 63 -0.81 2.36 -19.26
C PHE A 63 -0.47 0.98 -18.71
N PHE A 64 -1.31 0.45 -17.82
CA PHE A 64 -1.09 -0.88 -17.24
C PHE A 64 -1.34 -2.00 -18.26
N ASN A 65 -2.43 -1.90 -19.00
CA ASN A 65 -2.83 -2.94 -19.95
C ASN A 65 -1.85 -3.06 -21.13
N ASP A 66 -1.47 -1.94 -21.74
CA ASP A 66 -0.57 -1.90 -22.90
C ASP A 66 0.85 -2.37 -22.58
N ASN A 67 1.28 -2.22 -21.32
CA ASN A 67 2.63 -2.59 -20.90
C ASN A 67 2.70 -3.94 -20.15
N ASN A 68 1.61 -4.71 -20.09
CA ASN A 68 1.50 -5.96 -19.33
C ASN A 68 1.89 -5.77 -17.85
N LEU A 69 1.33 -4.73 -17.22
CA LEU A 69 1.50 -4.38 -15.82
C LEU A 69 0.24 -4.73 -15.03
N VAL A 70 0.40 -5.05 -13.76
CA VAL A 70 -0.72 -5.38 -12.87
C VAL A 70 -0.70 -4.44 -11.67
N CYS A 71 -1.80 -3.70 -11.49
CA CYS A 71 -1.99 -2.86 -10.33
C CYS A 71 -2.43 -3.70 -9.11
N ARG A 72 -1.76 -3.48 -7.98
CA ARG A 72 -2.12 -4.03 -6.66
C ARG A 72 -2.03 -2.93 -5.59
N GLY A 73 -2.51 -1.74 -5.97
CA GLY A 73 -2.73 -0.63 -5.04
C GLY A 73 -4.01 -0.82 -4.23
N ILE A 74 -3.99 -0.52 -2.94
CA ILE A 74 -5.20 -0.47 -2.09
C ILE A 74 -5.15 0.80 -1.25
N SER A 75 -6.13 1.66 -1.45
CA SER A 75 -6.21 2.96 -0.79
C SER A 75 -6.14 2.85 0.73
N GLY A 76 -5.32 3.71 1.36
CA GLY A 76 -5.15 3.79 2.82
C GLY A 76 -4.22 2.74 3.43
N GLN A 77 -3.75 1.75 2.66
CA GLN A 77 -2.89 0.69 3.20
C GLN A 77 -1.49 1.18 3.53
N THR A 78 -0.95 0.64 4.62
CA THR A 78 0.43 0.81 5.08
C THR A 78 1.32 -0.35 4.59
N THR A 79 2.62 -0.22 4.79
CA THR A 79 3.60 -1.26 4.44
C THR A 79 3.30 -2.60 5.13
N SER A 80 2.74 -2.59 6.34
CA SER A 80 2.34 -3.81 7.07
C SER A 80 1.21 -4.57 6.37
N HIS A 81 0.20 -3.87 5.84
CA HIS A 81 -0.86 -4.48 5.05
C HIS A 81 -0.31 -5.07 3.74
N MET A 82 0.56 -4.33 3.06
CA MET A 82 1.19 -4.77 1.81
C MET A 82 2.03 -6.02 2.01
N LEU A 83 2.83 -6.07 3.09
CA LEU A 83 3.67 -7.23 3.41
C LEU A 83 2.83 -8.49 3.63
N VAL A 84 1.70 -8.39 4.34
CA VAL A 84 0.84 -9.55 4.62
C VAL A 84 0.19 -10.11 3.35
N ARG A 85 -0.26 -9.26 2.43
CA ARG A 85 -0.88 -9.70 1.17
C ARG A 85 0.13 -9.92 0.02
N PHE A 86 1.42 -9.69 0.26
CA PHE A 86 2.46 -9.72 -0.77
C PHE A 86 2.54 -11.06 -1.52
N ARG A 87 2.35 -12.18 -0.83
CA ARG A 87 2.35 -13.50 -1.46
C ARG A 87 1.24 -13.62 -2.49
N ARG A 88 0.00 -13.32 -2.10
CA ARG A 88 -1.19 -13.49 -2.97
C ARG A 88 -1.18 -12.53 -4.16
N ASP A 89 -0.73 -11.31 -3.93
CA ASP A 89 -0.85 -10.22 -4.89
C ASP A 89 0.40 -10.04 -5.78
N VAL A 90 1.53 -10.65 -5.39
CA VAL A 90 2.78 -10.54 -6.15
C VAL A 90 3.37 -11.91 -6.46
N ILE A 91 3.67 -12.71 -5.43
CA ILE A 91 4.44 -13.94 -5.61
C ILE A 91 3.68 -14.96 -6.45
N ASP A 92 2.41 -15.17 -6.16
CA ASP A 92 1.56 -16.15 -6.85
C ASP A 92 1.35 -15.77 -8.33
N LEU A 93 1.47 -14.47 -8.69
CA LEU A 93 1.42 -13.99 -10.08
C LEU A 93 2.74 -14.17 -10.84
N SER A 94 3.84 -14.42 -10.11
CA SER A 94 5.17 -14.68 -10.68
C SER A 94 5.66 -13.63 -11.71
N PRO A 95 5.56 -12.30 -11.46
CA PRO A 95 5.99 -11.27 -12.41
C PRO A 95 7.51 -11.28 -12.61
N LYS A 96 8.00 -10.55 -13.63
CA LYS A 96 9.43 -10.29 -13.78
C LYS A 96 9.94 -9.28 -12.76
N TYR A 97 9.12 -8.24 -12.49
CA TYR A 97 9.43 -7.17 -11.52
C TYR A 97 8.30 -6.98 -10.53
N VAL A 98 8.62 -6.46 -9.35
CA VAL A 98 7.65 -5.81 -8.45
C VAL A 98 8.10 -4.38 -8.20
N VAL A 99 7.22 -3.43 -8.46
CA VAL A 99 7.41 -2.00 -8.18
C VAL A 99 6.73 -1.71 -6.85
N ILE A 100 7.49 -1.23 -5.86
CA ILE A 100 7.00 -0.96 -4.52
C ILE A 100 6.98 0.56 -4.31
N LEU A 101 5.78 1.13 -4.22
CA LEU A 101 5.54 2.54 -3.91
C LEU A 101 4.70 2.60 -2.64
N ALA A 102 5.34 2.83 -1.48
CA ALA A 102 4.74 2.66 -0.18
C ALA A 102 5.42 3.51 0.90
N GLY A 103 4.71 3.80 1.99
CA GLY A 103 5.25 4.45 3.19
C GLY A 103 4.52 5.72 3.60
N ILE A 104 3.81 6.40 2.70
CA ILE A 104 3.11 7.64 3.04
C ILE A 104 2.00 7.41 4.08
N ASN A 105 1.25 6.31 3.99
CA ASN A 105 0.19 6.00 4.95
C ASN A 105 0.74 5.53 6.31
N ASP A 106 1.95 5.01 6.36
CA ASP A 106 2.67 4.72 7.59
C ASP A 106 3.05 6.04 8.28
N ILE A 107 3.65 6.99 7.55
CA ILE A 107 3.97 8.35 8.01
C ILE A 107 2.69 9.09 8.45
N ALA A 108 1.58 8.87 7.73
CA ALA A 108 0.26 9.39 8.07
C ALA A 108 -0.40 8.71 9.28
N LEU A 109 0.26 7.74 9.92
CA LEU A 109 -0.25 7.00 11.09
C LEU A 109 -1.59 6.29 10.83
N ASN A 110 -1.89 5.89 9.59
CA ASN A 110 -3.18 5.29 9.23
C ASN A 110 -3.49 3.99 9.97
N ASN A 111 -2.46 3.26 10.39
CA ASN A 111 -2.57 2.04 11.19
C ASN A 111 -1.85 2.18 12.55
N GLY A 112 -1.85 3.39 13.13
CA GLY A 112 -1.09 3.72 14.33
C GLY A 112 0.38 4.03 14.05
N TYR A 113 1.13 4.32 15.11
CA TYR A 113 2.54 4.68 15.01
C TYR A 113 3.42 3.49 14.64
N ILE A 114 4.31 3.72 13.69
CA ILE A 114 5.40 2.83 13.30
C ILE A 114 6.64 3.69 13.01
N SER A 115 7.84 3.26 13.43
CA SER A 115 9.06 4.02 13.15
C SER A 115 9.50 3.86 11.69
N LEU A 116 10.28 4.81 11.18
CA LEU A 116 10.82 4.75 9.81
C LEU A 116 11.67 3.49 9.58
N GLU A 117 12.40 3.03 10.59
CA GLU A 117 13.19 1.80 10.55
C GLU A 117 12.30 0.57 10.33
N ASN A 118 11.13 0.53 10.98
CA ASN A 118 10.18 -0.57 10.80
C ASN A 118 9.43 -0.48 9.46
N ILE A 119 9.14 0.72 8.96
CA ILE A 119 8.63 0.91 7.59
C ILE A 119 9.64 0.37 6.58
N LEU A 120 10.92 0.75 6.73
CA LEU A 120 12.00 0.19 5.91
C LEU A 120 12.07 -1.33 6.04
N GLY A 121 11.99 -1.88 7.26
CA GLY A 121 12.00 -3.32 7.51
C GLY A 121 10.90 -4.09 6.76
N ASN A 122 9.70 -3.53 6.69
CA ASN A 122 8.61 -4.11 5.89
C ASN A 122 8.95 -4.13 4.40
N ILE A 123 9.52 -3.03 3.87
CA ILE A 123 9.92 -2.93 2.46
C ILE A 123 11.09 -3.87 2.16
N GLN A 124 12.07 -3.98 3.08
CA GLN A 124 13.17 -4.95 3.00
C GLN A 124 12.62 -6.38 2.89
N SER A 125 11.71 -6.75 3.78
CA SER A 125 11.07 -8.06 3.78
C SER A 125 10.36 -8.37 2.45
N MET A 126 9.63 -7.40 1.90
CA MET A 126 9.01 -7.56 0.57
C MET A 126 10.06 -7.77 -0.53
N CYS A 127 11.16 -7.03 -0.51
CA CYS A 127 12.26 -7.18 -1.47
C CYS A 127 12.95 -8.55 -1.34
N GLU A 128 13.22 -9.01 -0.13
CA GLU A 128 13.83 -10.30 0.16
C GLU A 128 12.93 -11.45 -0.31
N ILE A 129 11.63 -11.40 0.00
CA ILE A 129 10.64 -12.38 -0.46
C ILE A 129 10.59 -12.40 -2.00
N ALA A 130 10.54 -11.23 -2.65
CA ALA A 130 10.55 -11.14 -4.12
C ALA A 130 11.79 -11.82 -4.72
N ARG A 131 12.99 -11.49 -4.22
CA ARG A 131 14.25 -12.07 -4.70
C ARG A 131 14.34 -13.57 -4.49
N ALA A 132 13.86 -14.08 -3.34
CA ALA A 132 13.79 -15.53 -3.09
C ALA A 132 12.93 -16.27 -4.13
N HIS A 133 11.95 -15.57 -4.71
CA HIS A 133 11.09 -16.07 -5.80
C HIS A 133 11.54 -15.65 -7.21
N LYS A 134 12.78 -15.13 -7.36
CA LYS A 134 13.36 -14.68 -8.63
C LYS A 134 12.62 -13.51 -9.28
N ILE A 135 11.90 -12.74 -8.50
CA ILE A 135 11.24 -11.48 -8.89
C ILE A 135 12.20 -10.34 -8.56
N ARG A 136 12.42 -9.43 -9.49
CA ARG A 136 13.29 -8.26 -9.30
C ARG A 136 12.52 -7.13 -8.64
N PRO A 137 12.83 -6.73 -7.39
CA PRO A 137 12.21 -5.58 -6.79
C PRO A 137 12.75 -4.27 -7.40
N ILE A 138 11.87 -3.27 -7.47
CA ILE A 138 12.14 -1.88 -7.78
C ILE A 138 11.52 -1.07 -6.65
N ILE A 139 12.31 -0.25 -5.97
CA ILE A 139 11.85 0.60 -4.88
C ILE A 139 11.64 2.01 -5.44
N CYS A 140 10.45 2.56 -5.23
CA CYS A 140 10.18 3.96 -5.55
C CYS A 140 10.33 4.83 -4.30
N SER A 141 10.77 6.07 -4.48
CA SER A 141 10.66 7.07 -3.42
C SER A 141 9.20 7.27 -3.01
N VAL A 142 8.94 7.51 -1.75
CA VAL A 142 7.68 8.09 -1.29
C VAL A 142 7.53 9.46 -1.98
N LEU A 143 6.34 9.75 -2.50
CA LEU A 143 6.08 11.02 -3.18
C LEU A 143 6.20 12.20 -2.21
N PRO A 144 6.47 13.42 -2.71
CA PRO A 144 6.51 14.61 -1.87
C PRO A 144 5.20 14.81 -1.12
N ALA A 145 5.27 15.20 0.15
CA ALA A 145 4.09 15.56 0.94
C ALA A 145 4.51 16.50 2.08
N ASP A 146 4.07 17.74 2.03
CA ASP A 146 4.29 18.73 3.10
C ASP A 146 3.11 18.82 4.08
N THR A 147 1.95 18.31 3.67
CA THR A 147 0.71 18.29 4.44
C THR A 147 -0.02 16.96 4.23
N ILE A 148 -0.63 16.45 5.30
CA ILE A 148 -1.53 15.29 5.25
C ILE A 148 -2.90 15.77 5.77
N VAL A 149 -3.80 16.10 4.84
CA VAL A 149 -5.05 16.80 5.15
C VAL A 149 -5.97 16.06 6.12
N TRP A 150 -5.97 14.73 6.12
CA TRP A 150 -6.79 13.90 7.04
C TRP A 150 -6.07 13.56 8.36
N ARG A 151 -4.82 14.02 8.53
CA ARG A 151 -3.98 13.80 9.72
C ARG A 151 -3.26 15.09 10.12
N PRO A 152 -3.98 16.14 10.51
CA PRO A 152 -3.37 17.43 10.84
C PRO A 152 -2.46 17.37 12.08
N GLU A 153 -2.55 16.29 12.88
CA GLU A 153 -1.65 16.01 14.00
C GLU A 153 -0.25 15.58 13.56
N VAL A 154 -0.08 15.04 12.37
CA VAL A 154 1.23 14.71 11.80
C VAL A 154 1.92 16.01 11.44
N LYS A 155 2.95 16.34 12.21
CA LYS A 155 3.73 17.55 11.97
C LYS A 155 4.91 17.23 11.08
N LYS A 156 5.20 18.15 10.12
CA LYS A 156 6.37 18.08 9.24
C LYS A 156 6.48 16.79 8.42
N PRO A 157 5.44 16.34 7.75
CA PRO A 157 5.50 15.10 6.97
C PRO A 157 6.59 15.14 5.90
N ALA A 158 6.92 16.29 5.34
CA ALA A 158 8.01 16.45 4.37
C ALA A 158 9.37 16.01 4.94
N GLU A 159 9.68 16.33 6.21
CA GLU A 159 10.94 15.91 6.85
C GLU A 159 10.99 14.38 7.00
N GLU A 160 9.87 13.75 7.38
CA GLU A 160 9.78 12.29 7.49
C GLU A 160 9.86 11.59 6.13
N VAL A 161 9.22 12.15 5.10
CA VAL A 161 9.31 11.65 3.71
C VAL A 161 10.74 11.71 3.19
N ILE A 162 11.44 12.83 3.37
CA ILE A 162 12.83 12.99 2.94
C ILE A 162 13.71 11.94 3.64
N LYS A 163 13.59 11.82 4.97
CA LYS A 163 14.36 10.86 5.75
C LYS A 163 14.08 9.41 5.33
N MET A 164 12.80 9.08 5.10
CA MET A 164 12.42 7.76 4.59
C MET A 164 13.05 7.50 3.22
N ASN A 165 13.03 8.47 2.31
CA ASN A 165 13.62 8.34 0.99
C ASN A 165 15.15 8.17 1.02
N GLU A 166 15.85 8.86 1.94
CA GLU A 166 17.28 8.64 2.18
C GLU A 166 17.56 7.19 2.62
N MET A 167 16.75 6.66 3.55
CA MET A 167 16.87 5.29 4.02
C MET A 167 16.59 4.27 2.92
N LEU A 168 15.54 4.48 2.11
CA LEU A 168 15.19 3.63 0.97
C LEU A 168 16.30 3.62 -0.08
N GLN A 169 16.84 4.78 -0.42
CA GLN A 169 17.92 4.92 -1.39
C GLN A 169 19.20 4.23 -0.90
N ALA A 170 19.57 4.41 0.38
CA ALA A 170 20.73 3.77 0.98
C ALA A 170 20.59 2.25 0.95
N TYR A 171 19.43 1.71 1.32
CA TYR A 171 19.15 0.27 1.24
C TYR A 171 19.18 -0.25 -0.19
N ALA A 172 18.51 0.42 -1.12
CA ALA A 172 18.51 0.02 -2.53
C ALA A 172 19.94 -0.04 -3.10
N LYS A 173 20.78 0.93 -2.75
CA LYS A 173 22.20 0.98 -3.15
C LYS A 173 23.00 -0.18 -2.56
N SER A 174 22.86 -0.48 -1.26
CA SER A 174 23.58 -1.56 -0.58
C SER A 174 23.24 -2.94 -1.17
N GLU A 175 21.97 -3.14 -1.49
CA GLU A 175 21.42 -4.39 -2.02
C GLU A 175 21.44 -4.49 -3.56
N LYS A 176 21.91 -3.46 -4.27
CA LYS A 176 21.89 -3.36 -5.73
C LYS A 176 20.49 -3.54 -6.31
N ILE A 177 19.49 -2.96 -5.62
CA ILE A 177 18.11 -2.86 -6.07
C ILE A 177 17.94 -1.56 -6.85
N GLN A 178 17.13 -1.58 -7.91
CA GLN A 178 16.79 -0.35 -8.63
C GLN A 178 15.97 0.58 -7.75
N TYR A 179 16.35 1.86 -7.72
CA TYR A 179 15.64 2.92 -7.02
C TYR A 179 15.11 3.94 -8.04
N VAL A 180 13.84 4.28 -7.94
CA VAL A 180 13.15 5.23 -8.79
C VAL A 180 12.83 6.48 -7.97
N ASP A 181 13.48 7.59 -8.31
CA ASP A 181 13.31 8.85 -7.59
C ASP A 181 12.23 9.72 -8.23
N TYR A 182 10.99 9.50 -7.83
CA TYR A 182 9.88 10.40 -8.18
C TYR A 182 9.92 11.69 -7.36
N HIS A 183 10.39 11.62 -6.10
CA HIS A 183 10.36 12.74 -5.18
C HIS A 183 11.11 13.95 -5.72
N SER A 184 12.33 13.78 -6.19
CA SER A 184 13.15 14.88 -6.69
C SER A 184 12.56 15.57 -7.92
N VAL A 185 11.78 14.84 -8.74
CA VAL A 185 11.17 15.35 -9.96
C VAL A 185 9.85 16.08 -9.70
N LEU A 186 9.09 15.63 -8.70
CA LEU A 186 7.70 16.06 -8.49
C LEU A 186 7.53 17.08 -7.36
N LYS A 187 8.56 17.30 -6.54
CA LYS A 187 8.49 18.20 -5.39
C LYS A 187 8.47 19.67 -5.80
N ASP A 188 7.79 20.46 -4.99
CA ASP A 188 7.90 21.91 -4.99
C ASP A 188 9.01 22.42 -4.05
N GLU A 189 9.07 23.73 -3.85
CA GLU A 189 10.03 24.42 -2.98
C GLU A 189 9.87 24.08 -1.48
N ASN A 190 8.66 23.60 -1.07
CA ASN A 190 8.36 23.20 0.30
C ASN A 190 8.53 21.69 0.52
N ASN A 191 9.01 20.95 -0.48
CA ASN A 191 9.05 19.49 -0.53
C ASN A 191 7.66 18.82 -0.45
N GLY A 192 6.61 19.54 -0.80
CA GLY A 192 5.28 19.03 -1.07
C GLY A 192 5.13 18.57 -2.51
N LEU A 193 4.07 17.85 -2.83
CA LEU A 193 3.73 17.56 -4.22
C LEU A 193 3.25 18.86 -4.88
N SER A 194 3.91 19.24 -5.97
CA SER A 194 3.60 20.50 -6.65
C SER A 194 2.11 20.62 -6.96
N ALA A 195 1.50 21.79 -6.69
CA ALA A 195 0.07 22.03 -6.84
C ALA A 195 -0.49 21.74 -8.25
N GLN A 196 0.34 21.81 -9.28
CA GLN A 196 -0.04 21.40 -10.64
C GLN A 196 -0.20 19.88 -10.79
N TYR A 197 0.45 19.09 -9.89
CA TYR A 197 0.51 17.64 -9.95
C TYR A 197 -0.35 16.94 -8.91
N ALA A 198 -0.99 17.69 -8.00
CA ALA A 198 -1.84 17.14 -6.95
C ALA A 198 -3.22 17.79 -6.95
N TYR A 199 -4.27 17.01 -6.70
CA TYR A 199 -5.61 17.57 -6.54
C TYR A 199 -5.98 17.83 -5.07
N ASP A 200 -5.24 17.27 -4.13
CA ASP A 200 -5.46 17.44 -2.68
C ASP A 200 -4.16 17.63 -1.88
N GLY A 201 -3.05 17.91 -2.55
CA GLY A 201 -1.72 18.06 -1.97
C GLY A 201 -0.95 16.75 -1.78
N LEU A 202 -1.56 15.59 -2.08
CA LEU A 202 -0.92 14.28 -1.94
C LEU A 202 -1.15 13.38 -3.15
N HIS A 203 -2.38 13.28 -3.64
CA HIS A 203 -2.72 12.35 -4.70
C HIS A 203 -2.45 12.97 -6.08
N PRO A 204 -1.69 12.24 -6.93
CA PRO A 204 -1.31 12.74 -8.25
C PRO A 204 -2.48 12.97 -9.20
N THR A 205 -2.39 14.00 -10.02
CA THR A 205 -3.22 14.20 -11.21
C THR A 205 -2.79 13.24 -12.33
N LEU A 206 -3.62 13.09 -13.37
CA LEU A 206 -3.25 12.30 -14.56
C LEU A 206 -1.94 12.81 -15.18
N GLU A 207 -1.74 14.12 -15.25
CA GLU A 207 -0.49 14.70 -15.76
C GLU A 207 0.73 14.25 -14.95
N CYS A 208 0.60 14.21 -13.63
CA CYS A 208 1.65 13.71 -12.76
C CYS A 208 1.93 12.22 -13.03
N TYR A 209 0.89 11.39 -13.16
CA TYR A 209 1.07 9.98 -13.52
C TYR A 209 1.78 9.82 -14.86
N LYS A 210 1.49 10.64 -15.86
CA LYS A 210 2.19 10.58 -17.16
C LYS A 210 3.70 10.84 -17.02
N ILE A 211 4.12 11.70 -16.08
CA ILE A 211 5.54 11.89 -15.77
C ILE A 211 6.11 10.64 -15.09
N MET A 212 5.39 10.09 -14.10
CA MET A 212 5.80 8.88 -13.39
C MET A 212 5.95 7.68 -14.32
N GLU A 213 5.06 7.54 -15.32
CA GLU A 213 5.10 6.50 -16.37
C GLU A 213 6.38 6.57 -17.19
N GLN A 214 6.72 7.75 -17.67
CA GLN A 214 7.95 7.96 -18.46
C GLN A 214 9.20 7.56 -17.66
N ILE A 215 9.20 7.83 -16.35
CA ILE A 215 10.31 7.48 -15.48
C ILE A 215 10.36 5.96 -15.25
N ILE A 216 9.25 5.32 -14.83
CA ILE A 216 9.26 3.90 -14.46
C ILE A 216 9.53 2.98 -15.66
N LEU A 217 9.08 3.33 -16.85
CA LEU A 217 9.32 2.54 -18.06
C LEU A 217 10.81 2.37 -18.39
N GLN A 218 11.67 3.26 -17.94
CA GLN A 218 13.13 3.16 -18.11
C GLN A 218 13.75 2.09 -17.19
N HIS A 219 13.01 1.61 -16.20
CA HIS A 219 13.46 0.65 -15.19
C HIS A 219 12.87 -0.76 -15.36
N LEU A 220 11.90 -0.95 -16.26
CA LEU A 220 11.19 -2.21 -16.50
C LEU A 220 11.80 -3.07 -17.67
#